data_f403381e68106973f6e3b3d1ddc2a65b
#
_entry.id   f403381e68106973f6e3b3d1ddc2a65b
#
_cell.length_a   1.000
_cell.length_b   1.000
_cell.length_c   1.000
_cell.angle_alpha   90.00
_cell.angle_beta   90.00
_cell.angle_gamma   90.00
#
_symmetry.space_group_name_H-M   'P 1'
#
loop_
_entity.id
_entity.type
_entity.pdbx_description
1 polymer ?
#
loop_
_entity_poly.entity_id
_entity_poly.type
_entity_poly.pdbx_seq_one_letter_code
_entity_poly.pdbx_strand_id
1 'polypeptide(L)' 'MKAMSHYRDAIDTAEKNGFLQDQALSNELASLYFGSIGNTRQQSIHREKAIRCYSEWGAVAKVEQLRTRTLGIR' A
#
# COMPACT_ATOMS: atom_id res chain seq x y z
N MET A 1 0.68 2.27 29.82
CA MET A 1 0.16 2.30 29.61
C MET A 1 -0.77 1.58 29.44
N LYS A 2 -1.11 0.86 29.92
CA LYS A 2 -1.99 0.16 29.85
C LYS A 2 -3.11 0.61 30.35
N ALA A 3 -3.08 1.23 31.15
CA ALA A 3 -4.20 1.74 31.74
C ALA A 3 -5.02 2.27 30.76
N MET A 4 -4.62 2.57 29.83
CA MET A 4 -5.37 3.09 28.94
C MET A 4 -5.61 2.14 27.92
N SER A 5 -6.23 1.05 28.15
CA SER A 5 -6.38 0.03 27.17
C SER A 5 -7.19 0.50 25.98
N HIS A 6 -8.30 1.23 26.19
CA HIS A 6 -9.00 1.68 25.02
C HIS A 6 -8.29 2.83 24.34
N TYR A 7 -7.54 3.59 25.09
CA TYR A 7 -6.72 4.63 24.51
C TYR A 7 -5.64 3.97 23.65
N ARG A 8 -5.12 2.86 24.15
CA ARG A 8 -4.15 2.10 23.44
C ARG A 8 -4.73 1.51 22.17
N ASP A 9 -6.00 1.07 22.21
CA ASP A 9 -6.65 0.57 21.02
C ASP A 9 -6.73 1.64 19.94
N ALA A 10 -7.04 2.87 20.36
CA ALA A 10 -7.10 3.96 19.41
C ALA A 10 -5.74 4.23 18.79
N ILE A 11 -4.70 4.17 19.62
CA ILE A 11 -3.35 4.38 19.12
C ILE A 11 -2.95 3.25 18.17
N ASP A 12 -3.28 2.02 18.54
CA ASP A 12 -2.96 0.88 17.71
C ASP A 12 -3.63 0.99 16.35
N THR A 13 -4.89 1.41 16.34
CA THR A 13 -5.61 1.55 15.09
C THR A 13 -4.97 2.62 14.22
N ALA A 14 -4.60 3.73 14.82
CA ALA A 14 -3.97 4.81 14.08
C ALA A 14 -2.62 4.37 13.55
N GLU A 15 -1.86 3.64 14.36
CA GLU A 15 -0.57 3.15 13.93
C GLU A 15 -0.71 2.14 12.80
N LYS A 16 -1.72 1.29 12.91
CA LYS A 16 -1.96 0.30 11.88
C LYS A 16 -2.30 0.98 10.56
N ASN A 17 -3.14 2.00 10.59
CA ASN A 17 -3.49 2.72 9.39
C ASN A 17 -2.27 3.42 8.80
N GLY A 18 -1.44 4.02 9.65
CA GLY A 18 -0.22 4.64 9.20
C GLY A 18 0.74 3.63 8.62
N PHE A 19 0.81 2.47 9.25
CA PHE A 19 1.68 1.41 8.77
C PHE A 19 1.23 0.94 7.38
N LEU A 20 -0.08 0.75 7.21
CA LEU A 20 -0.60 0.34 5.91
C LEU A 20 -0.35 1.40 4.85
N GLN A 21 -0.51 2.65 5.23
CA GLN A 21 -0.27 3.74 4.30
C GLN A 21 1.20 3.77 3.86
N ASP A 22 2.11 3.65 4.82
CA ASP A 22 3.53 3.63 4.52
C ASP A 22 3.91 2.43 3.68
N GLN A 23 3.35 1.28 4.02
CA GLN A 23 3.61 0.07 3.27
C GLN A 23 3.11 0.20 1.83
N ALA A 24 1.91 0.73 1.67
CA ALA A 24 1.33 0.88 0.35
C ALA A 24 2.18 1.81 -0.50
N LEU A 25 2.54 2.94 0.07
CA LEU A 25 3.33 3.92 -0.66
C LEU A 25 4.71 3.37 -1.01
N SER A 26 5.35 2.71 -0.04
CA SER A 26 6.67 2.15 -0.28
C SER A 26 6.64 1.11 -1.40
N ASN A 27 5.64 0.27 -1.40
CA ASN A 27 5.53 -0.75 -2.44
C ASN A 27 5.21 -0.13 -3.78
N GLU A 28 4.39 0.91 -3.79
CA GLU A 28 4.08 1.60 -5.03
C GLU A 28 5.35 2.22 -5.61
N LEU A 29 6.12 2.91 -4.79
CA LEU A 29 7.36 3.52 -5.26
C LEU A 29 8.34 2.46 -5.72
N ALA A 30 8.41 1.33 -5.01
CA ALA A 30 9.28 0.25 -5.42
C ALA A 30 8.87 -0.30 -6.78
N SER A 31 7.58 -0.42 -7.01
CA SER A 31 7.11 -0.94 -8.29
C SER A 31 7.49 0.02 -9.41
N LEU A 32 7.40 1.31 -9.16
CA LEU A 32 7.79 2.29 -10.17
C LEU A 32 9.28 2.21 -10.45
N TYR A 33 10.07 2.04 -9.40
CA TYR A 33 11.51 1.92 -9.56
C TYR A 33 11.87 0.69 -10.39
N PHE A 34 11.30 -0.46 -10.02
CA PHE A 34 11.62 -1.69 -10.74
C PHE A 34 11.11 -1.63 -12.17
N GLY A 35 9.99 -0.95 -12.39
CA GLY A 35 9.50 -0.76 -13.74
C GLY A 35 10.48 0.06 -14.57
N SER A 36 11.08 1.07 -13.95
CA SER A 36 11.99 1.95 -14.69
C SER A 36 13.27 1.25 -15.11
N ILE A 37 13.68 0.21 -14.37
CA ILE A 37 14.88 -0.52 -14.73
C ILE A 37 14.56 -1.81 -15.47
N GLY A 38 13.30 -2.02 -15.83
CA GLY A 38 12.91 -3.16 -16.62
C GLY A 38 12.75 -4.46 -15.85
N ASN A 39 12.72 -4.40 -14.54
CA ASN A 39 12.54 -5.60 -13.72
C ASN A 39 11.05 -5.84 -13.50
N THR A 40 10.41 -6.42 -14.51
CA THR A 40 8.95 -6.59 -14.48
C THR A 40 8.50 -7.54 -13.39
N ARG A 41 9.33 -8.50 -13.04
CA ARG A 41 8.97 -9.45 -12.00
C ARG A 41 8.82 -8.75 -10.65
N GLN A 42 9.82 -7.97 -10.25
CA GLN A 42 9.76 -7.26 -8.99
C GLN A 42 8.72 -6.16 -9.05
N GLN A 43 8.55 -5.56 -10.21
CA GLN A 43 7.52 -4.55 -10.37
C GLN A 43 6.14 -5.13 -10.05
N SER A 44 5.85 -6.31 -10.60
CA SER A 44 4.56 -6.96 -10.35
C SER A 44 4.38 -7.29 -8.88
N ILE A 45 5.43 -7.83 -8.26
CA ILE A 45 5.35 -8.22 -6.87
C ILE A 45 5.00 -7.03 -5.99
N HIS A 46 5.71 -5.93 -6.18
CA HIS A 46 5.51 -4.75 -5.34
C HIS A 46 4.20 -4.07 -5.65
N ARG A 47 3.77 -4.08 -6.92
CA ARG A 47 2.49 -3.51 -7.27
C ARG A 47 1.35 -4.27 -6.59
N GLU A 48 1.42 -5.60 -6.58
CA GLU A 48 0.40 -6.39 -5.92
C GLU A 48 0.36 -6.10 -4.43
N LYS A 49 1.53 -5.96 -3.82
CA LYS A 49 1.58 -5.64 -2.41
C LYS A 49 0.97 -4.27 -2.13
N ALA A 50 1.24 -3.31 -2.99
CA ALA A 50 0.68 -1.97 -2.84
C ALA A 50 -0.84 -2.01 -2.95
N ILE A 51 -1.34 -2.76 -3.93
CA ILE A 51 -2.78 -2.88 -4.12
C ILE A 51 -3.42 -3.49 -2.89
N ARG A 52 -2.80 -4.51 -2.33
CA ARG A 52 -3.33 -5.16 -1.15
C ARG A 52 -3.37 -4.20 0.03
N CYS A 53 -2.29 -3.46 0.23
CA CYS A 53 -2.25 -2.52 1.35
C CYS A 53 -3.27 -1.41 1.17
N TYR A 54 -3.40 -0.88 -0.03
CA TYR A 54 -4.38 0.15 -0.28
C TYR A 54 -5.80 -0.39 -0.10
N SER A 55 -6.03 -1.65 -0.49
CA SER A 55 -7.33 -2.27 -0.30
C SER A 55 -7.68 -2.38 1.17
N GLU A 56 -6.71 -2.84 1.97
CA GLU A 56 -6.94 -2.99 3.40
C GLU A 56 -7.18 -1.64 4.06
N TRP A 57 -6.52 -0.63 3.54
CA TRP A 57 -6.67 0.70 4.09
C TRP A 57 -7.98 1.32 3.64
N GLY A 58 -8.57 0.83 2.57
CA GLY A 58 -9.82 1.36 2.07
C GLY A 58 -9.64 2.44 1.03
N ALA A 59 -8.46 2.57 0.48
CA ALA A 59 -8.19 3.58 -0.54
C ALA A 59 -8.58 3.06 -1.91
N VAL A 60 -9.88 3.00 -2.16
CA VAL A 60 -10.41 2.40 -3.38
C VAL A 60 -9.91 3.08 -4.64
N ALA A 61 -9.82 4.41 -4.60
CA ALA A 61 -9.37 5.16 -5.77
C ALA A 61 -7.95 4.77 -6.16
N LYS A 62 -7.09 4.55 -5.16
CA LYS A 62 -5.72 4.15 -5.45
C LYS A 62 -5.68 2.74 -6.04
N VAL A 63 -6.52 1.86 -5.55
CA VAL A 63 -6.57 0.50 -6.07
C VAL A 63 -6.97 0.52 -7.54
N GLU A 64 -8.00 1.30 -7.86
CA GLU A 64 -8.45 1.42 -9.23
C GLU A 64 -7.35 2.00 -10.11
N GLN A 65 -6.69 3.01 -9.62
CA GLN A 65 -5.62 3.66 -10.36
C GLN A 65 -4.49 2.69 -10.67
N LEU A 66 -4.09 1.90 -9.68
CA LEU A 66 -3.00 0.96 -9.87
C LEU A 66 -3.40 -0.16 -10.82
N ARG A 67 -4.65 -0.61 -10.73
CA ARG A 67 -5.10 -1.65 -11.63
C ARG A 67 -5.15 -1.17 -13.07
N THR A 68 -5.62 0.04 -13.26
CA THR A 68 -5.67 0.62 -14.59
C THR A 68 -4.27 0.72 -15.17
N ARG A 69 -3.34 1.17 -14.35
CA ARG A 69 -1.96 1.30 -14.77
C ARG A 69 -1.38 -0.06 -15.13
N THR A 70 -1.78 -1.07 -14.36
CA THR A 70 -1.31 -2.42 -14.58
C THR A 70 -1.71 -2.91 -15.95
N LEU A 71 -2.92 -2.58 -16.37
CA LEU A 71 -3.40 -3.01 -17.67
C LEU A 71 -2.73 -2.25 -18.81
N GLY A 72 -2.01 -1.22 -18.49
CA GLY A 72 -1.31 -0.48 -19.52
C GLY A 72 -2.20 0.35 -20.39
N ILE A 73 -3.39 0.58 -19.89
CA ILE A 73 -4.30 1.32 -20.69
C ILE A 73 -4.11 2.75 -20.41
N ARG A 74 -3.95 3.30 -21.29
CA ARG A 74 -3.75 4.43 -21.00
C ARG A 74 -4.02 4.99 -21.46
#